data_764f9441a85ac2daa1b8a5b91a3fafda
#
_entry.id   764f9441a85ac2daa1b8a5b91a3fafda
#
_cell.length_a   1.000
_cell.length_b   1.000
_cell.length_c   1.000
_cell.angle_alpha   90.00
_cell.angle_beta   90.00
_cell.angle_gamma   90.00
#
_symmetry.space_group_name_H-M   'P 1'
#
loop_
_entity.id
_entity.type
_entity.pdbx_description
1 polymer ?
#
loop_
_entity_poly.entity_id
_entity_poly.type
_entity_poly.pdbx_seq_one_letter_code
_entity_poly.pdbx_strand_id
1 'polypeptide(L)'
;MSSVIKSIRSAPSLARKIYKTIPQLFSATTVTMAKISDSIVHDHKELEQFYNNIKNAKSNDEKMQWRNQFTWELARHSVGEELVVYPAFEKLLPNGKEMADKDRKEHASIKEHLFKFQDMKPEDPNFSKTLEALWTNLSTHIKEEEREDLPTLEKALDENDSEKMAKSFGRTKMFVPTRSHPSGPDKAPFENVVSFLTAPMDHLRDMFRKFPEDTKAQLPP
;
A
#
# COMPACT_ATOMS: atom_id res chain seq x y z
N MET A 1 -25.24 -87.87 3.20
CA MET A 1 -24.19 -86.86 3.45
C MET A 1 -24.61 -85.63 2.72
N SER A 2 -24.97 -84.60 3.46
CA SER A 2 -25.68 -83.39 2.98
C SER A 2 -24.76 -82.43 2.26
N SER A 3 -25.15 -81.99 1.07
CA SER A 3 -24.58 -80.88 0.42
C SER A 3 -25.54 -79.71 0.43
N VAL A 4 -25.16 -78.59 1.09
CA VAL A 4 -25.94 -77.39 1.23
C VAL A 4 -25.50 -76.42 0.13
N ILE A 5 -26.38 -76.15 -0.85
CA ILE A 5 -26.19 -75.11 -1.87
C ILE A 5 -26.76 -73.82 -1.28
N LYS A 6 -25.89 -72.84 -1.03
CA LYS A 6 -26.31 -71.46 -0.66
C LYS A 6 -26.63 -70.66 -1.93
N SER A 7 -27.84 -70.21 -2.00
CA SER A 7 -28.36 -69.26 -2.96
C SER A 7 -27.63 -67.91 -2.88
N ILE A 8 -27.12 -67.46 -4.04
CA ILE A 8 -26.58 -66.12 -4.20
C ILE A 8 -27.70 -65.20 -4.72
N ARG A 9 -28.12 -64.30 -3.84
CA ARG A 9 -29.09 -63.23 -4.19
C ARG A 9 -28.41 -62.20 -5.05
N SER A 10 -29.01 -61.92 -6.22
CA SER A 10 -28.65 -60.86 -7.13
C SER A 10 -28.79 -59.49 -6.50
N ALA A 11 -27.74 -58.66 -6.57
CA ALA A 11 -27.74 -57.27 -6.21
C ALA A 11 -28.47 -56.41 -7.28
N PRO A 12 -29.19 -55.35 -6.83
CA PRO A 12 -29.93 -54.49 -7.76
C PRO A 12 -29.00 -53.57 -8.53
N SER A 13 -29.32 -53.40 -9.82
CA SER A 13 -28.73 -52.52 -10.78
C SER A 13 -28.64 -51.07 -10.25
N LEU A 14 -27.41 -50.57 -10.10
CA LEU A 14 -27.13 -49.15 -9.81
C LEU A 14 -27.49 -48.32 -11.05
N ALA A 15 -28.55 -47.54 -10.90
CA ALA A 15 -28.95 -46.55 -11.89
C ALA A 15 -27.78 -45.57 -12.15
N ARG A 16 -27.37 -45.50 -13.43
CA ARG A 16 -26.44 -44.46 -13.91
C ARG A 16 -27.06 -43.09 -13.69
N LYS A 17 -26.56 -42.36 -12.68
CA LYS A 17 -26.80 -40.93 -12.59
C LYS A 17 -26.08 -40.22 -13.74
N ILE A 18 -26.88 -39.80 -14.70
CA ILE A 18 -26.43 -38.92 -15.79
C ILE A 18 -26.16 -37.55 -15.13
N TYR A 19 -24.92 -37.26 -14.84
CA TYR A 19 -24.53 -35.89 -14.51
C TYR A 19 -24.64 -35.06 -15.79
N LYS A 20 -25.71 -34.27 -15.89
CA LYS A 20 -25.77 -33.16 -16.83
C LYS A 20 -24.66 -32.19 -16.44
N THR A 21 -23.57 -32.20 -17.20
CA THR A 21 -22.53 -31.17 -17.18
C THR A 21 -23.19 -29.87 -17.63
N ILE A 22 -23.49 -29.01 -16.64
CA ILE A 22 -23.83 -27.61 -16.90
C ILE A 22 -22.53 -26.99 -17.38
N PRO A 23 -22.45 -26.41 -18.59
CA PRO A 23 -21.28 -25.63 -18.95
C PRO A 23 -21.24 -24.46 -17.97
N GLN A 24 -20.26 -24.49 -17.07
CA GLN A 24 -19.90 -23.35 -16.28
C GLN A 24 -19.46 -22.29 -17.29
N LEU A 25 -20.34 -21.34 -17.56
CA LEU A 25 -19.97 -20.09 -18.19
C LEU A 25 -18.91 -19.46 -17.27
N PHE A 26 -17.65 -19.64 -17.62
CA PHE A 26 -16.57 -18.81 -17.14
C PHE A 26 -16.91 -17.40 -17.61
N SER A 27 -17.64 -16.65 -16.78
CA SER A 27 -17.63 -15.21 -16.87
C SER A 27 -16.17 -14.84 -16.68
N ALA A 28 -15.50 -14.49 -17.76
CA ALA A 28 -14.22 -13.83 -17.69
C ALA A 28 -14.50 -12.50 -16.96
N THR A 29 -14.38 -12.53 -15.64
CA THR A 29 -14.26 -11.32 -14.86
C THR A 29 -13.01 -10.67 -15.45
N THR A 30 -13.20 -9.66 -16.26
CA THR A 30 -12.12 -8.79 -16.70
C THR A 30 -11.55 -8.26 -15.40
N VAL A 31 -10.40 -8.78 -15.00
CA VAL A 31 -9.62 -8.19 -13.89
C VAL A 31 -9.20 -6.84 -14.43
N THR A 32 -9.99 -5.83 -14.13
CA THR A 32 -9.60 -4.45 -14.42
C THR A 32 -8.35 -4.23 -13.60
N MET A 33 -7.22 -4.14 -14.27
CA MET A 33 -5.95 -3.84 -13.60
C MET A 33 -6.08 -2.44 -13.00
N ALA A 34 -5.65 -2.28 -11.76
CA ALA A 34 -5.75 -1.01 -11.07
C ALA A 34 -4.94 0.06 -11.80
N LYS A 35 -5.53 1.23 -11.99
CA LYS A 35 -4.83 2.42 -12.47
C LYS A 35 -3.87 2.94 -11.43
N ILE A 36 -2.94 3.81 -11.84
CA ILE A 36 -2.03 4.44 -10.88
C ILE A 36 -2.79 5.27 -9.85
N SER A 37 -3.80 6.02 -10.27
CA SER A 37 -4.67 6.77 -9.36
C SER A 37 -5.40 5.89 -8.36
N ASP A 38 -5.91 4.73 -8.78
CA ASP A 38 -6.58 3.79 -7.88
C ASP A 38 -5.63 3.27 -6.80
N SER A 39 -4.37 3.00 -7.17
CA SER A 39 -3.34 2.51 -6.25
C SER A 39 -2.95 3.56 -5.21
N ILE A 40 -2.81 4.82 -5.62
CA ILE A 40 -2.48 5.95 -4.73
C ILE A 40 -3.65 6.23 -3.79
N VAL A 41 -4.88 6.34 -4.31
CA VAL A 41 -6.10 6.55 -3.50
C VAL A 41 -6.33 5.40 -2.52
N HIS A 42 -5.94 4.18 -2.88
CA HIS A 42 -5.98 3.05 -1.95
C HIS A 42 -5.03 3.28 -0.76
N ASP A 43 -3.78 3.65 -1.01
CA ASP A 43 -2.80 3.97 0.03
C ASP A 43 -3.27 5.14 0.92
N HIS A 44 -3.87 6.18 0.34
CA HIS A 44 -4.43 7.30 1.08
C HIS A 44 -5.52 6.87 2.08
N LYS A 45 -6.40 5.97 1.66
CA LYS A 45 -7.45 5.40 2.53
C LYS A 45 -6.85 4.55 3.66
N GLU A 46 -5.81 3.77 3.37
CA GLU A 46 -5.08 3.03 4.40
C GLU A 46 -4.43 3.97 5.40
N LEU A 47 -3.77 5.03 4.96
CA LEU A 47 -3.16 6.05 5.81
C LEU A 47 -4.20 6.74 6.71
N GLU A 48 -5.36 7.10 6.17
CA GLU A 48 -6.46 7.64 6.98
C GLU A 48 -6.97 6.64 8.01
N GLN A 49 -7.11 5.39 7.62
CA GLN A 49 -7.50 4.31 8.54
C GLN A 49 -6.47 4.13 9.66
N PHE A 50 -5.18 4.09 9.34
CA PHE A 50 -4.13 3.93 10.34
C PHE A 50 -4.06 5.12 11.30
N TYR A 51 -4.20 6.35 10.80
CA TYR A 51 -4.34 7.54 11.62
C TYR A 51 -5.51 7.42 12.62
N ASN A 52 -6.68 7.00 12.15
CA ASN A 52 -7.86 6.81 12.98
C ASN A 52 -7.65 5.68 14.00
N ASN A 53 -6.96 4.60 13.63
CA ASN A 53 -6.63 3.49 14.53
C ASN A 53 -5.66 3.94 15.64
N ILE A 54 -4.67 4.78 15.35
CA ILE A 54 -3.80 5.37 16.38
C ILE A 54 -4.64 6.16 17.40
N LYS A 55 -5.58 6.98 16.92
CA LYS A 55 -6.43 7.83 17.79
C LYS A 55 -7.36 6.99 18.67
N ASN A 56 -7.89 5.91 18.14
CA ASN A 56 -8.89 5.07 18.80
C ASN A 56 -8.30 3.88 19.56
N ALA A 57 -6.98 3.69 19.52
CA ALA A 57 -6.27 2.60 20.18
C ALA A 57 -6.56 2.56 21.68
N LYS A 58 -6.82 1.34 22.21
CA LYS A 58 -7.23 1.12 23.59
C LYS A 58 -6.06 0.96 24.57
N SER A 59 -4.85 0.75 24.03
CA SER A 59 -3.64 0.60 24.82
C SER A 59 -2.45 1.28 24.14
N ASN A 60 -1.40 1.55 24.91
CA ASN A 60 -0.16 2.09 24.37
C ASN A 60 0.53 1.12 23.43
N ASP A 61 0.40 -0.18 23.65
CA ASP A 61 0.96 -1.20 22.76
C ASP A 61 0.26 -1.18 21.40
N GLU A 62 -1.08 -1.15 21.37
CA GLU A 62 -1.87 -1.01 20.15
C GLU A 62 -1.57 0.31 19.42
N LYS A 63 -1.49 1.41 20.16
CA LYS A 63 -1.13 2.72 19.62
C LYS A 63 0.25 2.73 18.97
N MET A 64 1.22 2.05 19.57
CA MET A 64 2.56 1.89 19.01
C MET A 64 2.56 1.02 17.74
N GLN A 65 1.78 -0.05 17.70
CA GLN A 65 1.65 -0.90 16.52
C GLN A 65 1.10 -0.12 15.34
N TRP A 66 -0.01 0.64 15.53
CA TRP A 66 -0.60 1.45 14.48
C TRP A 66 0.31 2.64 14.08
N ARG A 67 1.06 3.24 15.01
CA ARG A 67 2.10 4.22 14.67
C ARG A 67 3.15 3.61 13.74
N ASN A 68 3.61 2.41 14.02
CA ASN A 68 4.60 1.73 13.18
C ASN A 68 4.04 1.45 11.79
N GLN A 69 2.79 0.98 11.68
CA GLN A 69 2.11 0.73 10.41
C GLN A 69 1.93 2.00 9.60
N PHE A 70 1.45 3.07 10.23
CA PHE A 70 1.30 4.38 9.60
C PHE A 70 2.64 4.92 9.08
N THR A 71 3.69 4.82 9.89
CA THR A 71 5.04 5.25 9.49
C THR A 71 5.55 4.46 8.30
N TRP A 72 5.40 3.14 8.35
CA TRP A 72 5.84 2.21 7.32
C TRP A 72 5.16 2.48 5.98
N GLU A 73 3.85 2.71 5.98
CA GLU A 73 3.11 2.98 4.75
C GLU A 73 3.41 4.37 4.22
N LEU A 74 3.35 5.41 5.06
CA LEU A 74 3.58 6.79 4.62
C LEU A 74 4.98 7.00 4.03
N ALA A 75 6.01 6.39 4.64
CA ALA A 75 7.37 6.52 4.11
C ALA A 75 7.52 5.89 2.72
N ARG A 76 6.96 4.69 2.53
CA ARG A 76 7.02 3.96 1.26
C ARG A 76 6.19 4.61 0.15
N HIS A 77 5.00 5.07 0.50
CA HIS A 77 4.08 5.78 -0.37
C HIS A 77 4.75 7.05 -0.93
N SER A 78 5.22 7.93 -0.06
CA SER A 78 5.86 9.18 -0.47
C SER A 78 7.08 8.98 -1.39
N VAL A 79 7.94 8.01 -1.08
CA VAL A 79 9.10 7.71 -1.95
C VAL A 79 8.65 7.05 -3.25
N GLY A 80 7.60 6.23 -3.22
CA GLY A 80 7.01 5.65 -4.43
C GLY A 80 6.54 6.70 -5.41
N GLU A 81 5.88 7.75 -4.95
CA GLU A 81 5.43 8.87 -5.78
C GLU A 81 6.59 9.69 -6.32
N GLU A 82 7.55 10.03 -5.49
CA GLU A 82 8.77 10.76 -5.90
C GLU A 82 9.56 10.04 -7.00
N LEU A 83 9.55 8.70 -7.00
CA LEU A 83 10.28 7.89 -7.97
C LEU A 83 9.49 7.51 -9.22
N VAL A 84 8.15 7.48 -9.14
CA VAL A 84 7.32 6.96 -10.24
C VAL A 84 6.36 8.04 -10.78
N VAL A 85 5.67 8.75 -9.90
CA VAL A 85 4.57 9.65 -10.28
C VAL A 85 5.09 11.03 -10.69
N TYR A 86 5.93 11.65 -9.87
CA TYR A 86 6.43 13.00 -10.16
C TYR A 86 7.30 13.08 -11.42
N PRO A 87 8.15 12.09 -11.73
CA PRO A 87 8.81 12.05 -13.05
C PRO A 87 7.82 11.92 -14.23
N ALA A 88 6.68 11.27 -14.02
CA ALA A 88 5.63 11.20 -15.04
C ALA A 88 4.90 12.54 -15.22
N PHE A 89 4.64 13.28 -14.14
CA PHE A 89 4.13 14.66 -14.25
C PHE A 89 5.09 15.51 -15.11
N GLU A 90 6.37 15.52 -14.76
CA GLU A 90 7.40 16.31 -15.47
C GLU A 90 7.48 15.95 -16.96
N LYS A 91 7.28 14.70 -17.31
CA LYS A 91 7.39 14.20 -18.68
C LYS A 91 6.14 14.43 -19.52
N LEU A 92 4.95 14.28 -18.91
CA LEU A 92 3.69 14.14 -19.65
C LEU A 92 2.81 15.39 -19.58
N LEU A 93 2.97 16.22 -18.55
CA LEU A 93 2.08 17.35 -18.31
C LEU A 93 2.73 18.69 -18.69
N PRO A 94 1.97 19.65 -19.27
CA PRO A 94 2.52 20.96 -19.62
C PRO A 94 3.14 21.72 -18.44
N ASN A 95 2.53 21.65 -17.25
CA ASN A 95 3.00 22.26 -16.00
C ASN A 95 3.56 21.22 -15.02
N GLY A 96 3.97 20.04 -15.53
CA GLY A 96 4.31 18.89 -14.72
C GLY A 96 5.51 19.11 -13.80
N LYS A 97 6.47 19.93 -14.24
CA LYS A 97 7.61 20.30 -13.39
C LYS A 97 7.19 21.13 -12.18
N GLU A 98 6.30 22.10 -12.37
CA GLU A 98 5.79 22.97 -11.29
C GLU A 98 4.94 22.17 -10.30
N MET A 99 4.09 21.25 -10.81
CA MET A 99 3.33 20.31 -9.98
C MET A 99 4.27 19.44 -9.15
N ALA A 100 5.19 18.74 -9.79
CA ALA A 100 6.13 17.87 -9.10
C ALA A 100 7.03 18.61 -8.08
N ASP A 101 7.48 19.83 -8.37
CA ASP A 101 8.27 20.64 -7.44
C ASP A 101 7.42 21.13 -6.25
N LYS A 102 6.12 21.41 -6.45
CA LYS A 102 5.17 21.71 -5.36
C LYS A 102 5.00 20.50 -4.44
N ASP A 103 4.67 19.35 -5.00
CA ASP A 103 4.40 18.13 -4.25
C ASP A 103 5.65 17.63 -3.48
N ARG A 104 6.83 17.68 -4.09
CA ARG A 104 8.10 17.41 -3.37
C ARG A 104 8.30 18.34 -2.16
N LYS A 105 7.88 19.59 -2.27
CA LYS A 105 8.00 20.57 -1.17
C LYS A 105 7.04 20.24 -0.02
N GLU A 106 5.83 19.79 -0.35
CA GLU A 106 4.86 19.31 0.62
C GLU A 106 5.35 18.01 1.26
N HIS A 107 5.87 17.06 0.47
CA HIS A 107 6.50 15.84 0.96
C HIS A 107 7.70 16.11 1.88
N ALA A 108 8.54 17.08 1.58
CA ALA A 108 9.64 17.45 2.48
C ALA A 108 9.12 17.85 3.87
N SER A 109 8.04 18.65 3.93
CA SER A 109 7.39 19.00 5.20
C SER A 109 6.78 17.78 5.89
N ILE A 110 6.09 16.92 5.14
CA ILE A 110 5.49 15.68 5.67
C ILE A 110 6.58 14.76 6.23
N LYS A 111 7.68 14.57 5.50
CA LYS A 111 8.84 13.77 5.93
C LYS A 111 9.46 14.28 7.23
N GLU A 112 9.58 15.60 7.39
CA GLU A 112 10.07 16.21 8.65
C GLU A 112 9.13 15.92 9.83
N HIS A 113 7.82 16.02 9.62
CA HIS A 113 6.83 15.71 10.64
C HIS A 113 6.83 14.22 10.97
N LEU A 114 6.93 13.36 9.96
CA LEU A 114 7.01 11.91 10.13
C LEU A 114 8.28 11.53 10.89
N PHE A 115 9.42 12.15 10.59
CA PHE A 115 10.68 11.91 11.29
C PHE A 115 10.58 12.21 12.78
N LYS A 116 9.91 13.30 13.15
CA LYS A 116 9.65 13.65 14.55
C LYS A 116 8.72 12.64 15.23
N PHE A 117 7.71 12.15 14.49
CA PHE A 117 6.67 11.27 15.03
C PHE A 117 7.09 9.80 15.13
N GLN A 118 7.86 9.31 14.18
CA GLN A 118 8.08 7.87 13.94
C GLN A 118 8.71 7.08 15.10
N ASP A 119 9.38 7.72 16.04
CA ASP A 119 9.99 7.09 17.23
C ASP A 119 9.37 7.57 18.56
N MET A 120 8.34 8.43 18.51
CA MET A 120 7.69 8.92 19.73
C MET A 120 6.98 7.75 20.44
N LYS A 121 7.13 7.72 21.76
CA LYS A 121 6.38 6.78 22.59
C LYS A 121 4.95 7.28 22.77
N PRO A 122 3.95 6.38 22.85
CA PRO A 122 2.56 6.77 23.11
C PRO A 122 2.34 7.58 24.38
N GLU A 123 3.24 7.43 25.36
CA GLU A 123 3.22 8.15 26.64
C GLU A 123 3.76 9.58 26.56
N ASP A 124 4.40 9.93 25.43
CA ASP A 124 4.93 11.30 25.26
C ASP A 124 3.77 12.31 25.24
N PRO A 125 3.82 13.36 26.06
CA PRO A 125 2.76 14.36 26.13
C PRO A 125 2.51 15.08 24.81
N ASN A 126 3.49 15.10 23.90
CA ASN A 126 3.37 15.69 22.57
C ASN A 126 2.91 14.70 21.49
N PHE A 127 2.74 13.40 21.81
CA PHE A 127 2.42 12.38 20.83
C PHE A 127 1.20 12.74 19.96
N SER A 128 0.07 13.04 20.60
CA SER A 128 -1.17 13.38 19.89
C SER A 128 -1.03 14.69 19.10
N LYS A 129 -0.38 15.70 19.66
CA LYS A 129 -0.17 16.98 18.97
C LYS A 129 0.72 16.81 17.71
N THR A 130 1.76 15.99 17.81
CA THR A 130 2.66 15.72 16.68
C THR A 130 1.95 14.91 15.59
N LEU A 131 1.15 13.91 15.96
CA LEU A 131 0.32 13.15 15.04
C LEU A 131 -0.69 14.05 14.31
N GLU A 132 -1.40 14.93 15.02
CA GLU A 132 -2.36 15.86 14.41
C GLU A 132 -1.68 16.86 13.46
N ALA A 133 -0.50 17.37 13.81
CA ALA A 133 0.25 18.25 12.92
C ALA A 133 0.68 17.53 11.63
N LEU A 134 1.17 16.29 11.75
CA LEU A 134 1.51 15.45 10.60
C LEU A 134 0.28 15.19 9.73
N TRP A 135 -0.85 14.77 10.34
CA TRP A 135 -2.07 14.47 9.62
C TRP A 135 -2.67 15.70 8.92
N THR A 136 -2.60 16.87 9.52
CA THR A 136 -3.09 18.13 8.91
C THR A 136 -2.35 18.42 7.61
N ASN A 137 -1.03 18.30 7.58
CA ASN A 137 -0.25 18.50 6.37
C ASN A 137 -0.55 17.42 5.34
N LEU A 138 -0.52 16.15 5.75
CA LEU A 138 -0.76 15.01 4.87
C LEU A 138 -2.17 15.04 4.26
N SER A 139 -3.21 15.28 5.07
CA SER A 139 -4.59 15.30 4.57
C SER A 139 -4.91 16.47 3.63
N THR A 140 -4.15 17.55 3.73
CA THR A 140 -4.26 18.67 2.78
C THR A 140 -3.66 18.29 1.45
N HIS A 141 -2.45 17.74 1.46
CA HIS A 141 -1.77 17.20 0.28
C HIS A 141 -2.63 16.14 -0.44
N ILE A 142 -3.08 15.12 0.27
CA ILE A 142 -3.97 14.06 -0.27
C ILE A 142 -5.18 14.66 -1.01
N LYS A 143 -5.87 15.63 -0.40
CA LYS A 143 -7.06 16.24 -1.02
C LYS A 143 -6.75 16.99 -2.30
N GLU A 144 -5.63 17.68 -2.36
CA GLU A 144 -5.20 18.40 -3.55
C GLU A 144 -4.81 17.43 -4.65
N GLU A 145 -4.01 16.43 -4.33
CA GLU A 145 -3.57 15.40 -5.28
C GLU A 145 -4.74 14.60 -5.87
N GLU A 146 -5.66 14.12 -5.04
CA GLU A 146 -6.83 13.38 -5.52
C GLU A 146 -7.78 14.24 -6.35
N ARG A 147 -7.87 15.54 -6.06
CA ARG A 147 -8.76 16.47 -6.78
C ARG A 147 -8.19 16.94 -8.10
N GLU A 148 -6.88 17.17 -8.18
CA GLU A 148 -6.26 17.90 -9.29
C GLU A 148 -5.19 17.07 -10.02
N ASP A 149 -4.21 16.53 -9.29
CA ASP A 149 -2.98 15.99 -9.87
C ASP A 149 -3.21 14.62 -10.50
N LEU A 150 -3.82 13.70 -9.77
CA LEU A 150 -4.13 12.35 -10.27
C LEU A 150 -5.12 12.38 -11.46
N PRO A 151 -6.23 13.14 -11.43
CA PRO A 151 -7.09 13.25 -12.59
C PRO A 151 -6.41 13.88 -13.82
N THR A 152 -5.46 14.78 -13.60
CA THR A 152 -4.70 15.39 -14.69
C THR A 152 -3.70 14.41 -15.31
N LEU A 153 -3.03 13.62 -14.48
CA LEU A 153 -2.14 12.55 -14.94
C LEU A 153 -2.91 11.49 -15.74
N GLU A 154 -4.03 11.00 -15.21
CA GLU A 154 -4.85 9.96 -15.88
C GLU A 154 -5.37 10.40 -17.26
N LYS A 155 -5.67 11.70 -17.46
CA LYS A 155 -6.03 12.23 -18.78
C LYS A 155 -4.89 12.21 -19.79
N ALA A 156 -3.64 12.23 -19.31
CA ALA A 156 -2.44 12.21 -20.16
C ALA A 156 -1.90 10.78 -20.41
N LEU A 157 -2.41 9.78 -19.69
CA LEU A 157 -2.04 8.38 -19.83
C LEU A 157 -3.07 7.60 -20.64
N ASP A 158 -2.63 6.61 -21.40
CA ASP A 158 -3.53 5.55 -21.82
C ASP A 158 -3.71 4.51 -20.68
N GLU A 159 -4.73 3.66 -20.81
CA GLU A 159 -5.08 2.68 -19.78
C GLU A 159 -3.91 1.72 -19.47
N ASN A 160 -3.22 1.24 -20.50
CA ASN A 160 -2.09 0.31 -20.35
C ASN A 160 -0.88 0.98 -19.68
N ASP A 161 -0.63 2.26 -19.95
CA ASP A 161 0.47 2.99 -19.32
C ASP A 161 0.15 3.33 -17.86
N SER A 162 -1.09 3.66 -17.53
CA SER A 162 -1.54 3.81 -16.13
C SER A 162 -1.38 2.50 -15.34
N GLU A 163 -1.80 1.35 -15.90
CA GLU A 163 -1.59 0.04 -15.27
C GLU A 163 -0.11 -0.31 -15.08
N LYS A 164 0.74 -0.04 -16.06
CA LYS A 164 2.19 -0.26 -15.93
C LYS A 164 2.78 0.61 -14.83
N MET A 165 2.31 1.85 -14.73
CA MET A 165 2.73 2.78 -13.68
C MET A 165 2.29 2.29 -12.30
N ALA A 166 1.05 1.80 -12.14
CA ALA A 166 0.58 1.19 -10.90
C ALA A 166 1.45 -0.01 -10.46
N LYS A 167 1.80 -0.88 -11.42
CA LYS A 167 2.72 -2.02 -11.16
C LYS A 167 4.12 -1.54 -10.78
N SER A 168 4.63 -0.47 -11.40
CA SER A 168 5.92 0.12 -11.07
C SER A 168 5.91 0.72 -9.66
N PHE A 169 4.87 1.47 -9.32
CA PHE A 169 4.66 2.05 -7.99
C PHE A 169 4.64 0.97 -6.91
N GLY A 170 3.80 -0.07 -7.07
CA GLY A 170 3.75 -1.18 -6.11
C GLY A 170 5.10 -1.89 -5.94
N ARG A 171 5.83 -2.15 -7.03
CA ARG A 171 7.17 -2.73 -6.95
C ARG A 171 8.18 -1.81 -6.27
N THR A 172 8.15 -0.52 -6.57
CA THR A 172 9.03 0.47 -5.95
C THR A 172 8.84 0.48 -4.44
N LYS A 173 7.60 0.47 -3.95
CA LYS A 173 7.27 0.40 -2.52
C LYS A 173 7.89 -0.81 -1.80
N MET A 174 8.26 -1.89 -2.50
CA MET A 174 8.91 -3.07 -1.89
C MET A 174 10.39 -2.84 -1.56
N PHE A 175 11.04 -1.86 -2.17
CA PHE A 175 12.49 -1.68 -2.09
C PHE A 175 12.92 -0.34 -1.49
N VAL A 176 11.98 0.55 -1.20
CA VAL A 176 12.26 1.86 -0.62
C VAL A 176 12.31 1.84 0.90
N PRO A 177 12.85 2.89 1.54
CA PRO A 177 12.86 3.00 3.00
C PRO A 177 11.45 2.93 3.59
N THR A 178 11.36 2.33 4.77
CA THR A 178 10.11 2.19 5.53
C THR A 178 10.00 3.22 6.67
N ARG A 179 10.92 4.19 6.66
CA ARG A 179 10.99 5.28 7.63
C ARG A 179 11.37 6.58 6.95
N SER A 180 11.07 7.69 7.60
CA SER A 180 11.44 9.01 7.12
C SER A 180 12.91 9.31 7.34
N HIS A 181 13.56 9.77 6.28
CA HIS A 181 14.96 10.25 6.25
C HIS A 181 14.98 11.64 5.59
N PRO A 182 14.60 12.71 6.30
CA PRO A 182 14.40 14.04 5.70
C PRO A 182 15.68 14.68 5.15
N SER A 183 16.85 14.19 5.56
CA SER A 183 18.13 14.64 5.03
C SER A 183 18.51 13.98 3.71
N GLY A 184 17.70 13.05 3.21
CA GLY A 184 17.88 12.45 1.89
C GLY A 184 17.52 13.44 0.79
N PRO A 185 18.20 13.39 -0.39
CA PRO A 185 17.83 14.21 -1.53
C PRO A 185 16.44 13.82 -2.03
N ASP A 186 15.71 14.80 -2.52
CA ASP A 186 14.32 14.69 -2.99
C ASP A 186 14.19 14.66 -4.53
N LYS A 187 15.32 14.52 -5.25
CA LYS A 187 15.38 14.52 -6.72
C LYS A 187 16.26 13.41 -7.28
N ALA A 188 15.80 12.80 -8.36
CA ALA A 188 16.60 11.86 -9.13
C ALA A 188 17.90 12.51 -9.66
N PRO A 189 19.03 11.81 -9.73
CA PRO A 189 19.23 10.38 -9.38
C PRO A 189 19.55 10.11 -7.90
N PHE A 190 19.67 11.15 -7.08
CA PHE A 190 20.18 11.05 -5.70
C PHE A 190 19.18 10.42 -4.72
N GLU A 191 17.88 10.59 -4.94
CA GLU A 191 16.82 9.89 -4.21
C GLU A 191 17.06 8.37 -4.19
N ASN A 192 17.38 7.82 -5.37
CA ASN A 192 17.64 6.40 -5.53
C ASN A 192 18.81 5.93 -4.65
N VAL A 193 19.90 6.70 -4.59
CA VAL A 193 21.11 6.33 -3.84
C VAL A 193 20.83 6.28 -2.34
N VAL A 194 20.14 7.27 -1.78
CA VAL A 194 19.81 7.29 -0.35
C VAL A 194 18.79 6.22 -0.01
N SER A 195 17.78 6.05 -0.83
CA SER A 195 16.78 4.98 -0.67
C SER A 195 17.42 3.59 -0.67
N PHE A 196 18.35 3.32 -1.58
CA PHE A 196 19.08 2.03 -1.61
C PHE A 196 20.01 1.82 -0.43
N LEU A 197 20.54 2.88 0.17
CA LEU A 197 21.42 2.77 1.34
C LEU A 197 20.65 2.61 2.66
N THR A 198 19.49 3.24 2.79
CA THR A 198 18.71 3.24 4.04
C THR A 198 17.68 2.11 4.12
N ALA A 199 17.08 1.72 3.01
CA ALA A 199 16.05 0.69 2.96
C ALA A 199 16.46 -0.64 3.63
N PRO A 200 17.65 -1.22 3.37
CA PRO A 200 18.02 -2.49 4.02
C PRO A 200 18.08 -2.40 5.54
N MET A 201 18.51 -1.25 6.07
CA MET A 201 18.58 -1.04 7.52
C MET A 201 17.20 -0.86 8.14
N ASP A 202 16.30 -0.18 7.44
CA ASP A 202 14.92 0.01 7.87
C ASP A 202 14.16 -1.33 7.86
N HIS A 203 14.26 -2.11 6.78
CA HIS A 203 13.66 -3.44 6.67
C HIS A 203 14.17 -4.39 7.79
N LEU A 204 15.48 -4.37 8.09
CA LEU A 204 16.02 -5.14 9.19
C LEU A 204 15.45 -4.71 10.55
N ARG A 205 15.27 -3.41 10.77
CA ARG A 205 14.67 -2.88 12.01
C ARG A 205 13.21 -3.25 12.14
N ASP A 206 12.47 -3.29 11.03
CA ASP A 206 11.05 -3.64 11.02
C ASP A 206 10.79 -5.06 11.51
N MET A 207 11.72 -6.00 11.31
CA MET A 207 11.63 -7.37 11.86
C MET A 207 11.53 -7.41 13.40
N PHE A 208 12.01 -6.37 14.09
CA PHE A 208 11.96 -6.26 15.55
C PHE A 208 10.86 -5.32 16.06
N ARG A 209 10.08 -4.70 15.16
CA ARG A 209 8.97 -3.84 15.52
C ARG A 209 7.66 -4.61 15.59
N LYS A 210 6.76 -4.10 16.42
CA LYS A 210 5.41 -4.64 16.50
C LYS A 210 4.52 -3.92 15.49
N PHE A 211 3.81 -4.71 14.71
CA PHE A 211 2.78 -4.27 13.77
C PHE A 211 1.44 -4.90 14.15
N PRO A 212 0.30 -4.33 13.73
CA PRO A 212 -1.01 -4.94 13.91
C PRO A 212 -1.07 -6.30 13.20
N GLU A 213 -1.76 -7.28 13.82
CA GLU A 213 -1.86 -8.64 13.24
C GLU A 213 -2.49 -8.63 11.85
N ASP A 214 -3.50 -7.81 11.64
CA ASP A 214 -4.26 -7.72 10.39
C ASP A 214 -3.42 -7.19 9.21
N THR A 215 -2.31 -6.52 9.50
CA THR A 215 -1.44 -5.89 8.47
C THR A 215 -0.11 -6.64 8.25
N LYS A 216 0.17 -7.68 9.02
CA LYS A 216 1.44 -8.44 8.90
C LYS A 216 1.67 -9.05 7.53
N ALA A 217 0.61 -9.36 6.79
CA ALA A 217 0.72 -9.90 5.43
C ALA A 217 1.27 -8.88 4.41
N GLN A 218 1.28 -7.60 4.74
CA GLN A 218 1.81 -6.53 3.89
C GLN A 218 3.31 -6.28 4.09
N LEU A 219 3.87 -6.79 5.20
CA LEU A 219 5.28 -6.63 5.49
C LEU A 219 6.11 -7.56 4.59
N PRO A 220 7.28 -7.13 4.11
CA PRO A 220 8.20 -8.03 3.39
C PRO A 220 8.66 -9.17 4.31
N PRO A 221 8.92 -10.37 3.74
CA PRO A 221 9.40 -11.53 4.48
C PRO A 221 10.77 -11.31 5.12
#